data_ff1d0d0d5c15285667ed5c70d31fbd79
#
_entry.id   ff1d0d0d5c15285667ed5c70d31fbd79
#
_cell.length_a   1.000
_cell.length_b   1.000
_cell.length_c   1.000
_cell.angle_alpha   90.00
_cell.angle_beta   90.00
_cell.angle_gamma   90.00
#
_symmetry.space_group_name_H-M   'P 1'
#
loop_
_entity.id
_entity.type
_entity.pdbx_description
1 polymer ?
#
loop_
_entity_poly.entity_id
_entity_poly.type
_entity_poly.pdbx_seq_one_letter_code
_entity_poly.pdbx_strand_id
1 'polypeptide(L)'
;MKIPRQLTFCIVSAIAVCLSSFAIAQGNDAKEAEWVSLFNGESLEGWEKVGGEKSVWEVKDGAINGSGDASMLVNTSGPYKNFRYRCEIKINDGGNSGLYFRTTPRPGFTDGYEAQIDSTHSDPIRTGSIYGMCHVYQRLVEPDTWFVYEIEVRDDIWRGREMTRIKITVDGIELYEYLDFDKTFGEGHFAFQQHDPKSTVDIRKVEVMRLTEKETPKRK
;
A
#
# COMPACT_ATOMS: atom_id res chain seq x y z
N MET A 1 52.68 17.36 82.94
CA MET A 1 51.37 17.50 82.29
C MET A 1 51.44 16.66 80.97
N LYS A 2 50.91 15.43 80.99
CA LYS A 2 51.03 14.45 79.88
C LYS A 2 49.69 14.40 79.13
N ILE A 3 49.77 14.64 77.81
CA ILE A 3 48.65 14.56 76.90
C ILE A 3 48.56 13.13 76.34
N PRO A 4 47.44 12.41 76.39
CA PRO A 4 47.32 11.08 75.82
C PRO A 4 47.09 11.13 74.29
N ARG A 5 47.77 10.20 73.60
CA ARG A 5 47.61 9.91 72.16
C ARG A 5 46.25 9.23 71.94
N GLN A 6 45.45 9.80 71.06
CA GLN A 6 44.27 9.09 70.51
C GLN A 6 44.71 8.17 69.35
N LEU A 7 44.29 6.89 69.45
CA LEU A 7 44.40 5.90 68.39
C LEU A 7 43.21 6.11 67.43
N THR A 8 43.53 6.39 66.19
CA THR A 8 42.53 6.42 65.11
C THR A 8 42.41 5.04 64.50
N PHE A 9 41.25 4.42 64.64
CA PHE A 9 40.91 3.16 63.97
C PHE A 9 40.43 3.51 62.53
N CYS A 10 41.17 3.07 61.52
CA CYS A 10 40.67 3.08 60.13
C CYS A 10 39.77 1.86 59.89
N ILE A 11 38.50 2.09 59.71
CA ILE A 11 37.55 1.07 59.25
C ILE A 11 37.65 1.07 57.71
N VAL A 12 38.20 -0.01 57.15
CA VAL A 12 38.17 -0.27 55.68
C VAL A 12 36.85 -0.96 55.40
N SER A 13 35.90 -0.19 54.85
CA SER A 13 34.66 -0.75 54.30
C SER A 13 34.90 -1.31 52.89
N ALA A 14 34.86 -2.62 52.76
CA ALA A 14 34.89 -3.29 51.48
C ALA A 14 33.54 -3.10 50.80
N ILE A 15 33.47 -2.30 49.76
CA ILE A 15 32.29 -2.17 48.88
C ILE A 15 32.33 -3.33 47.88
N ALA A 16 31.46 -4.31 48.06
CA ALA A 16 31.22 -5.35 47.06
C ALA A 16 30.41 -4.76 45.90
N VAL A 17 31.08 -4.54 44.75
CA VAL A 17 30.42 -4.16 43.53
C VAL A 17 29.77 -5.39 42.91
N CYS A 18 28.43 -5.54 43.08
CA CYS A 18 27.63 -6.51 42.32
C CYS A 18 27.56 -6.05 40.87
N LEU A 19 28.36 -6.65 40.00
CA LEU A 19 28.20 -6.55 38.54
C LEU A 19 26.96 -7.36 38.13
N SER A 20 25.80 -6.72 38.09
CA SER A 20 24.62 -7.29 37.46
C SER A 20 24.85 -7.21 35.93
N SER A 21 25.11 -8.37 35.32
CA SER A 21 25.15 -8.55 33.89
C SER A 21 23.76 -8.22 33.31
N PHE A 22 23.58 -7.02 32.78
CA PHE A 22 22.43 -6.74 31.91
C PHE A 22 22.63 -7.56 30.62
N ALA A 23 21.91 -8.65 30.50
CA ALA A 23 21.70 -9.31 29.22
C ALA A 23 20.91 -8.33 28.36
N ILE A 24 21.60 -7.68 27.41
CA ILE A 24 20.94 -6.94 26.32
C ILE A 24 20.21 -8.02 25.52
N ALA A 25 18.90 -8.09 25.68
CA ALA A 25 18.06 -8.83 24.76
C ALA A 25 18.32 -8.25 23.38
N GLN A 26 18.94 -9.02 22.51
CA GLN A 26 19.01 -8.71 21.08
C GLN A 26 17.54 -8.68 20.61
N GLY A 27 17.03 -7.45 20.44
CA GLY A 27 15.79 -7.23 19.75
C GLY A 27 15.92 -7.87 18.37
N ASN A 28 15.01 -8.74 18.00
CA ASN A 28 14.81 -9.10 16.61
C ASN A 28 14.59 -7.79 15.86
N ASP A 29 15.59 -7.34 15.14
CA ASP A 29 15.46 -6.28 14.15
C ASP A 29 14.48 -6.80 13.09
N ALA A 30 13.19 -6.61 13.32
CA ALA A 30 12.19 -6.74 12.27
C ALA A 30 12.61 -5.71 11.21
N LYS A 31 13.14 -6.17 10.08
CA LYS A 31 13.54 -5.32 8.97
C LYS A 31 12.37 -4.38 8.69
N GLU A 32 12.61 -3.08 8.85
CA GLU A 32 11.59 -2.07 8.63
C GLU A 32 11.02 -2.26 7.22
N ALA A 33 9.69 -2.28 7.09
CA ALA A 33 9.07 -2.52 5.79
C ALA A 33 9.42 -1.37 4.84
N GLU A 34 10.07 -1.70 3.73
CA GLU A 34 10.65 -0.75 2.78
C GLU A 34 9.74 -0.61 1.55
N TRP A 35 9.64 0.61 1.01
CA TRP A 35 9.00 0.86 -0.27
C TRP A 35 9.87 0.35 -1.42
N VAL A 36 9.28 -0.44 -2.30
CA VAL A 36 9.92 -0.96 -3.52
C VAL A 36 9.23 -0.34 -4.72
N SER A 37 10.00 0.27 -5.61
CA SER A 37 9.47 0.81 -6.86
C SER A 37 9.11 -0.31 -7.82
N LEU A 38 7.92 -0.22 -8.41
CA LEU A 38 7.43 -1.13 -9.46
C LEU A 38 7.51 -0.51 -10.86
N PHE A 39 7.93 0.75 -10.96
CA PHE A 39 8.10 1.46 -12.23
C PHE A 39 9.34 2.36 -12.17
N ASN A 40 10.22 2.20 -13.14
CA ASN A 40 11.50 2.90 -13.19
C ASN A 40 11.45 4.30 -13.86
N GLY A 41 10.29 4.69 -14.41
CA GLY A 41 10.12 5.94 -15.14
C GLY A 41 10.55 5.90 -16.61
N GLU A 42 11.11 4.80 -17.11
CA GLU A 42 11.76 4.70 -18.42
C GLU A 42 11.18 3.60 -19.30
N SER A 43 10.69 2.50 -18.71
CA SER A 43 10.22 1.33 -19.46
C SER A 43 9.05 0.64 -18.77
N LEU A 44 8.30 -0.17 -19.54
CA LEU A 44 7.25 -1.06 -19.02
C LEU A 44 7.82 -2.43 -18.59
N GLU A 45 9.10 -2.52 -18.29
CA GLU A 45 9.67 -3.76 -17.74
C GLU A 45 8.94 -4.15 -16.44
N GLY A 46 8.54 -5.42 -16.32
CA GLY A 46 7.72 -5.91 -15.20
C GLY A 46 6.22 -5.64 -15.34
N TRP A 47 5.77 -5.14 -16.49
CA TRP A 47 4.37 -4.89 -16.80
C TRP A 47 3.96 -5.60 -18.11
N GLU A 48 2.77 -6.18 -18.15
CA GLU A 48 2.23 -6.89 -19.32
C GLU A 48 0.82 -6.35 -19.66
N LYS A 49 0.61 -6.04 -20.95
CA LYS A 49 -0.72 -5.66 -21.45
C LYS A 49 -1.60 -6.88 -21.62
N VAL A 50 -2.84 -6.81 -21.14
CA VAL A 50 -3.88 -7.82 -21.28
C VAL A 50 -5.11 -7.21 -21.95
N GLY A 51 -5.55 -7.79 -23.07
CA GLY A 51 -6.70 -7.32 -23.85
C GLY A 51 -6.40 -6.10 -24.73
N GLY A 52 -7.45 -5.54 -25.34
CA GLY A 52 -7.44 -4.29 -26.10
C GLY A 52 -6.43 -4.26 -27.25
N GLU A 53 -6.77 -4.78 -28.45
CA GLU A 53 -5.82 -4.77 -29.59
C GLU A 53 -5.33 -3.37 -29.92
N LYS A 54 -6.22 -2.37 -29.89
CA LYS A 54 -5.94 -0.97 -30.20
C LYS A 54 -5.63 -0.13 -28.95
N SER A 55 -5.51 -0.75 -27.77
CA SER A 55 -5.04 -0.04 -26.59
C SER A 55 -3.55 0.20 -26.66
N VAL A 56 -3.12 1.35 -26.21
CA VAL A 56 -1.72 1.74 -26.14
C VAL A 56 -1.35 1.93 -24.67
N TRP A 57 -0.27 1.26 -24.26
CA TRP A 57 0.42 1.50 -23.01
C TRP A 57 1.86 1.83 -23.36
N GLU A 58 2.32 3.00 -23.01
CA GLU A 58 3.67 3.49 -23.30
C GLU A 58 4.24 4.29 -22.14
N VAL A 59 5.52 4.54 -22.16
CA VAL A 59 6.13 5.50 -21.23
C VAL A 59 6.26 6.83 -21.92
N LYS A 60 5.68 7.87 -21.32
CA LYS A 60 5.70 9.24 -21.83
C LYS A 60 5.96 10.21 -20.68
N ASP A 61 6.94 11.08 -20.84
CA ASP A 61 7.33 12.11 -19.86
C ASP A 61 7.55 11.53 -18.44
N GLY A 62 8.16 10.32 -18.34
CA GLY A 62 8.44 9.64 -17.09
C GLY A 62 7.22 9.02 -16.39
N ALA A 63 6.10 8.87 -17.10
CA ALA A 63 4.88 8.23 -16.63
C ALA A 63 4.44 7.10 -17.55
N ILE A 64 3.78 6.09 -17.01
CA ILE A 64 2.98 5.12 -17.77
C ILE A 64 1.77 5.86 -18.30
N ASN A 65 1.56 5.86 -19.61
CA ASN A 65 0.40 6.43 -20.26
C ASN A 65 -0.47 5.32 -20.86
N GLY A 66 -1.75 5.29 -20.50
CA GLY A 66 -2.77 4.39 -21.03
C GLY A 66 -3.76 5.14 -21.90
N SER A 67 -4.07 4.61 -23.11
CA SER A 67 -5.04 5.18 -24.03
C SER A 67 -5.61 4.14 -24.98
N GLY A 68 -6.67 4.48 -25.73
CA GLY A 68 -7.29 3.62 -26.75
C GLY A 68 -8.31 2.63 -26.15
N ASP A 69 -8.40 1.44 -26.74
CA ASP A 69 -9.44 0.45 -26.38
C ASP A 69 -9.28 -0.07 -24.94
N ALA A 70 -10.38 -0.63 -24.41
CA ALA A 70 -10.42 -1.22 -23.09
C ALA A 70 -9.39 -2.35 -22.91
N SER A 71 -8.54 -2.24 -21.88
CA SER A 71 -7.47 -3.19 -21.58
C SER A 71 -6.97 -3.05 -20.14
N MET A 72 -6.10 -3.99 -19.73
CA MET A 72 -5.39 -3.93 -18.46
C MET A 72 -3.88 -3.88 -18.70
N LEU A 73 -3.14 -3.17 -17.85
CA LEU A 73 -1.69 -3.26 -17.71
C LEU A 73 -1.36 -3.88 -16.36
N VAL A 74 -0.84 -5.10 -16.36
CA VAL A 74 -0.66 -5.93 -15.16
C VAL A 74 0.80 -5.94 -14.73
N ASN A 75 1.05 -5.71 -13.44
CA ASN A 75 2.39 -5.90 -12.86
C ASN A 75 2.68 -7.39 -12.65
N THR A 76 3.79 -7.87 -13.17
CA THR A 76 4.15 -9.30 -13.16
C THR A 76 4.88 -9.76 -11.91
N SER A 77 5.29 -8.85 -11.01
CA SER A 77 6.11 -9.15 -9.82
C SER A 77 5.33 -9.70 -8.62
N GLY A 78 4.02 -9.92 -8.75
CA GLY A 78 3.18 -10.49 -7.67
C GLY A 78 3.45 -11.98 -7.39
N PRO A 79 2.60 -12.67 -6.60
CA PRO A 79 1.41 -12.10 -5.95
C PRO A 79 1.72 -11.28 -4.69
N TYR A 80 0.76 -10.41 -4.32
CA TYR A 80 0.77 -9.60 -3.11
C TYR A 80 -0.48 -9.90 -2.27
N LYS A 81 -0.28 -10.11 -0.95
CA LYS A 81 -1.37 -10.39 0.01
C LYS A 81 -1.62 -9.21 0.94
N ASN A 82 -0.64 -8.89 1.77
CA ASN A 82 -0.67 -7.77 2.71
C ASN A 82 0.34 -6.71 2.27
N PHE A 83 -0.12 -5.49 2.04
CA PHE A 83 0.72 -4.45 1.45
C PHE A 83 0.17 -3.05 1.71
N ARG A 84 1.04 -2.05 1.54
CA ARG A 84 0.69 -0.69 1.15
C ARG A 84 1.12 -0.52 -0.31
N TYR A 85 0.30 0.13 -1.09
CA TYR A 85 0.53 0.40 -2.50
C TYR A 85 0.18 1.83 -2.80
N ARG A 86 1.07 2.56 -3.46
CA ARG A 86 0.83 3.97 -3.79
C ARG A 86 1.36 4.31 -5.17
N CYS A 87 0.73 5.29 -5.79
CA CYS A 87 1.18 5.90 -7.03
C CYS A 87 0.65 7.34 -7.18
N GLU A 88 1.29 8.11 -8.04
CA GLU A 88 0.75 9.38 -8.53
C GLU A 88 -0.01 9.12 -9.83
N ILE A 89 -1.23 9.64 -9.92
CA ILE A 89 -2.15 9.39 -11.03
C ILE A 89 -2.66 10.73 -11.56
N LYS A 90 -2.90 10.79 -12.88
CA LYS A 90 -3.61 11.88 -13.54
C LYS A 90 -4.59 11.28 -14.55
N ILE A 91 -5.85 11.71 -14.51
CA ILE A 91 -6.91 11.28 -15.41
C ILE A 91 -7.46 12.49 -16.15
N ASN A 92 -7.74 12.35 -17.45
CA ASN A 92 -8.31 13.43 -18.25
C ASN A 92 -9.76 13.76 -17.85
N ASP A 93 -10.27 14.91 -18.32
CA ASP A 93 -11.68 15.27 -18.19
C ASP A 93 -12.56 14.23 -18.89
N GLY A 94 -13.60 13.74 -18.21
CA GLY A 94 -14.49 12.68 -18.68
C GLY A 94 -13.86 11.29 -18.76
N GLY A 95 -12.61 11.10 -18.31
CA GLY A 95 -11.93 9.83 -18.33
C GLY A 95 -12.33 8.91 -17.17
N ASN A 96 -12.20 7.59 -17.40
CA ASN A 96 -12.41 6.53 -16.44
C ASN A 96 -11.24 5.54 -16.50
N SER A 97 -10.77 5.11 -15.34
CA SER A 97 -9.71 4.13 -15.14
C SER A 97 -9.87 3.45 -13.78
N GLY A 98 -9.04 2.47 -13.49
CA GLY A 98 -9.03 1.77 -12.20
C GLY A 98 -7.62 1.36 -11.79
N LEU A 99 -7.35 1.47 -10.50
CA LEU A 99 -6.20 0.89 -9.84
C LEU A 99 -6.63 -0.44 -9.23
N TYR A 100 -6.25 -1.54 -9.87
CA TYR A 100 -6.63 -2.88 -9.44
C TYR A 100 -5.58 -3.50 -8.51
N PHE A 101 -6.03 -4.28 -7.56
CA PHE A 101 -5.18 -5.04 -6.65
C PHE A 101 -5.77 -6.41 -6.31
N ARG A 102 -4.89 -7.35 -5.97
CA ARG A 102 -5.22 -8.77 -5.79
C ARG A 102 -5.93 -9.38 -7.00
N THR A 103 -5.51 -8.96 -8.22
CA THR A 103 -6.07 -9.50 -9.46
C THR A 103 -5.42 -10.84 -9.82
N THR A 104 -6.05 -11.57 -10.74
CA THR A 104 -5.41 -12.67 -11.47
C THR A 104 -4.27 -12.15 -12.36
N PRO A 105 -3.35 -13.00 -12.86
CA PRO A 105 -2.31 -12.55 -13.78
C PRO A 105 -2.81 -12.07 -15.15
N ARG A 106 -4.05 -12.40 -15.52
CA ARG A 106 -4.70 -12.00 -16.78
C ARG A 106 -6.14 -11.58 -16.51
N PRO A 107 -6.34 -10.45 -15.80
CA PRO A 107 -7.65 -10.05 -15.32
C PRO A 107 -8.54 -9.49 -16.43
N GLY A 108 -9.84 -9.73 -16.31
CA GLY A 108 -10.88 -8.84 -16.80
C GLY A 108 -11.17 -7.72 -15.78
N PHE A 109 -12.23 -6.94 -16.03
CA PHE A 109 -12.58 -5.81 -15.16
C PHE A 109 -13.27 -6.20 -13.84
N THR A 110 -13.44 -7.49 -13.58
CA THR A 110 -14.08 -8.00 -12.35
C THR A 110 -13.21 -8.95 -11.54
N ASP A 111 -11.95 -9.12 -11.91
CA ASP A 111 -11.07 -10.16 -11.39
C ASP A 111 -10.09 -9.63 -10.33
N GLY A 112 -10.52 -8.70 -9.49
CA GLY A 112 -9.78 -8.08 -8.39
C GLY A 112 -10.57 -6.95 -7.74
N TYR A 113 -10.05 -6.39 -6.65
CA TYR A 113 -10.57 -5.12 -6.13
C TYR A 113 -10.17 -3.99 -7.05
N GLU A 114 -11.09 -3.08 -7.32
CA GLU A 114 -10.86 -1.88 -8.11
C GLU A 114 -10.98 -0.64 -7.23
N ALA A 115 -9.88 0.09 -7.07
CA ALA A 115 -9.89 1.45 -6.57
C ALA A 115 -10.11 2.40 -7.75
N GLN A 116 -11.29 3.00 -7.80
CA GLN A 116 -11.75 3.82 -8.92
C GLN A 116 -10.87 5.03 -9.17
N ILE A 117 -10.58 5.30 -10.44
CA ILE A 117 -9.90 6.51 -10.92
C ILE A 117 -10.85 7.24 -11.85
N ASP A 118 -11.50 8.25 -11.34
CA ASP A 118 -12.54 9.01 -12.04
C ASP A 118 -12.68 10.40 -11.42
N SER A 119 -12.70 11.43 -12.24
CA SER A 119 -12.98 12.81 -11.80
C SER A 119 -14.35 13.30 -12.28
N THR A 120 -14.64 13.14 -13.56
CA THR A 120 -15.78 13.79 -14.23
C THR A 120 -16.51 12.87 -15.25
N HIS A 121 -16.21 11.57 -15.24
CA HIS A 121 -16.89 10.61 -16.11
C HIS A 121 -18.40 10.57 -15.83
N SER A 122 -19.18 10.05 -16.77
CA SER A 122 -20.64 9.93 -16.65
C SER A 122 -21.12 8.94 -15.57
N ASP A 123 -20.31 7.91 -15.24
CA ASP A 123 -20.50 7.10 -14.05
C ASP A 123 -20.31 8.00 -12.83
N PRO A 124 -21.24 8.03 -11.85
CA PRO A 124 -21.11 8.90 -10.68
C PRO A 124 -20.12 8.38 -9.63
N ILE A 125 -19.53 7.18 -9.79
CA ILE A 125 -18.60 6.56 -8.84
C ILE A 125 -17.20 7.15 -9.07
N ARG A 126 -16.68 7.89 -8.08
CA ARG A 126 -15.48 8.73 -8.19
C ARG A 126 -14.24 8.08 -7.60
N THR A 127 -13.07 8.68 -7.90
CA THR A 127 -11.80 8.39 -7.21
C THR A 127 -11.98 8.28 -5.71
N GLY A 128 -11.38 7.27 -5.11
CA GLY A 128 -11.55 6.95 -3.69
C GLY A 128 -12.56 5.85 -3.42
N SER A 129 -13.36 5.42 -4.41
CA SER A 129 -14.27 4.28 -4.28
C SER A 129 -13.53 2.94 -4.37
N ILE A 130 -14.04 1.91 -3.71
CA ILE A 130 -13.84 0.50 -4.08
C ILE A 130 -15.06 0.11 -4.92
N TYR A 131 -14.87 -0.02 -6.24
CA TYR A 131 -15.97 -0.18 -7.19
C TYR A 131 -16.82 -1.42 -6.86
N GLY A 132 -18.14 -1.26 -6.87
CA GLY A 132 -19.07 -2.32 -6.50
C GLY A 132 -19.17 -2.65 -5.01
N MET A 133 -18.36 -2.03 -4.13
CA MET A 133 -18.31 -2.35 -2.69
C MET A 133 -18.51 -1.12 -1.79
N CYS A 134 -17.73 -0.05 -1.97
CA CYS A 134 -17.82 1.17 -1.16
C CYS A 134 -17.63 2.39 -2.06
N HIS A 135 -18.66 3.22 -2.21
CA HIS A 135 -18.67 4.27 -3.21
C HIS A 135 -18.50 5.66 -2.63
N VAL A 136 -17.66 6.45 -3.28
CA VAL A 136 -17.50 7.89 -3.12
C VAL A 136 -18.14 8.57 -4.33
N TYR A 137 -19.05 9.50 -4.10
CA TYR A 137 -19.74 10.25 -5.15
C TYR A 137 -19.25 11.69 -5.28
N GLN A 138 -18.55 12.16 -4.28
CA GLN A 138 -17.96 13.49 -4.30
C GLN A 138 -16.67 13.46 -5.16
N ARG A 139 -16.55 14.46 -6.05
CA ARG A 139 -15.29 14.68 -6.77
C ARG A 139 -14.21 15.13 -5.79
N LEU A 140 -13.18 14.31 -5.60
CA LEU A 140 -12.05 14.58 -4.71
C LEU A 140 -10.84 15.12 -5.46
N VAL A 141 -10.74 14.84 -6.76
CA VAL A 141 -9.61 15.22 -7.60
C VAL A 141 -10.10 15.97 -8.83
N GLU A 142 -9.34 16.96 -9.27
CA GLU A 142 -9.66 17.69 -10.50
C GLU A 142 -9.13 16.92 -11.73
N PRO A 143 -9.80 16.99 -12.90
CA PRO A 143 -9.28 16.39 -14.11
C PRO A 143 -7.94 17.02 -14.51
N ASP A 144 -7.12 16.27 -15.23
CA ASP A 144 -5.80 16.69 -15.73
C ASP A 144 -4.81 17.15 -14.63
N THR A 145 -5.08 16.76 -13.36
CA THR A 145 -4.26 17.12 -12.20
C THR A 145 -3.68 15.85 -11.55
N TRP A 146 -2.39 15.89 -11.19
CA TRP A 146 -1.74 14.82 -10.47
C TRP A 146 -2.25 14.74 -9.03
N PHE A 147 -2.59 13.53 -8.58
CA PHE A 147 -2.94 13.23 -7.19
C PHE A 147 -2.24 11.94 -6.74
N VAL A 148 -2.09 11.76 -5.44
CA VAL A 148 -1.54 10.56 -4.82
C VAL A 148 -2.67 9.63 -4.41
N TYR A 149 -2.65 8.40 -4.90
CA TYR A 149 -3.51 7.33 -4.43
C TYR A 149 -2.69 6.36 -3.58
N GLU A 150 -3.13 6.07 -2.36
CA GLU A 150 -2.53 5.06 -1.51
C GLU A 150 -3.60 4.08 -0.99
N ILE A 151 -3.28 2.79 -1.02
CA ILE A 151 -4.12 1.68 -0.57
C ILE A 151 -3.32 0.85 0.42
N GLU A 152 -3.89 0.58 1.60
CA GLU A 152 -3.37 -0.41 2.52
C GLU A 152 -4.32 -1.59 2.59
N VAL A 153 -3.80 -2.82 2.38
CA VAL A 153 -4.57 -4.06 2.42
C VAL A 153 -3.95 -5.01 3.42
N ARG A 154 -4.80 -5.56 4.31
CA ARG A 154 -4.40 -6.58 5.29
C ARG A 154 -5.49 -7.62 5.47
N ASP A 155 -5.09 -8.88 5.46
CA ASP A 155 -5.91 -9.92 6.07
C ASP A 155 -5.80 -9.81 7.59
N ASP A 156 -6.92 -9.83 8.29
CA ASP A 156 -7.01 -9.62 9.73
C ASP A 156 -8.18 -10.45 10.30
N ILE A 157 -8.31 -10.43 11.63
CA ILE A 157 -9.42 -11.07 12.34
C ILE A 157 -10.15 -10.02 13.17
N TRP A 158 -11.42 -9.82 12.86
CA TRP A 158 -12.32 -8.96 13.62
C TRP A 158 -13.35 -9.78 14.39
N ARG A 159 -13.35 -9.69 15.72
CA ARG A 159 -14.28 -10.43 16.59
C ARG A 159 -14.36 -11.94 16.28
N GLY A 160 -13.23 -12.53 15.88
CA GLY A 160 -13.13 -13.96 15.57
C GLY A 160 -13.55 -14.34 14.14
N ARG A 161 -13.87 -13.37 13.26
CA ARG A 161 -14.07 -13.58 11.82
C ARG A 161 -12.87 -13.08 11.06
N GLU A 162 -12.39 -13.88 10.13
CA GLU A 162 -11.42 -13.45 9.14
C GLU A 162 -12.05 -12.43 8.19
N MET A 163 -11.25 -11.48 7.73
CA MET A 163 -11.65 -10.49 6.76
C MET A 163 -10.44 -9.90 6.06
N THR A 164 -10.68 -9.20 4.97
CA THR A 164 -9.72 -8.29 4.36
C THR A 164 -10.06 -6.86 4.77
N ARG A 165 -9.08 -6.13 5.29
CA ARG A 165 -9.17 -4.70 5.59
C ARG A 165 -8.56 -3.93 4.44
N ILE A 166 -9.29 -2.98 3.90
CA ILE A 166 -8.85 -2.12 2.81
C ILE A 166 -9.01 -0.67 3.22
N LYS A 167 -7.91 0.05 3.30
CA LYS A 167 -7.88 1.46 3.64
C LYS A 167 -7.56 2.26 2.38
N ILE A 168 -8.34 3.30 2.12
CA ILE A 168 -8.19 4.19 0.97
C ILE A 168 -7.75 5.57 1.43
N THR A 169 -6.70 6.09 0.80
CA THR A 169 -6.14 7.43 1.04
C THR A 169 -5.95 8.14 -0.29
N VAL A 170 -6.40 9.39 -0.38
CA VAL A 170 -6.22 10.27 -1.54
C VAL A 170 -5.57 11.57 -1.07
N ASP A 171 -4.46 11.97 -1.69
CA ASP A 171 -3.67 13.15 -1.33
C ASP A 171 -3.34 13.25 0.17
N GLY A 172 -3.00 12.11 0.78
CA GLY A 172 -2.67 12.00 2.20
C GLY A 172 -3.88 12.04 3.15
N ILE A 173 -5.10 12.16 2.64
CA ILE A 173 -6.33 12.13 3.43
C ILE A 173 -6.89 10.72 3.42
N GLU A 174 -6.91 10.05 4.58
CA GLU A 174 -7.59 8.77 4.76
C GLU A 174 -9.11 8.98 4.65
N LEU A 175 -9.73 8.34 3.65
CA LEU A 175 -11.16 8.49 3.40
C LEU A 175 -11.98 7.55 4.28
N TYR A 176 -11.60 6.27 4.30
CA TYR A 176 -12.28 5.23 5.08
C TYR A 176 -11.44 3.94 5.13
N GLU A 177 -11.89 3.01 5.97
CA GLU A 177 -11.46 1.63 6.00
C GLU A 177 -12.68 0.73 5.70
N TYR A 178 -12.58 -0.08 4.65
CA TYR A 178 -13.58 -1.07 4.27
C TYR A 178 -13.19 -2.45 4.83
N LEU A 179 -14.16 -3.18 5.39
CA LEU A 179 -13.98 -4.52 5.96
C LEU A 179 -14.71 -5.53 5.08
N ASP A 180 -13.97 -6.23 4.23
CA ASP A 180 -14.51 -7.31 3.42
C ASP A 180 -14.47 -8.63 4.19
N PHE A 181 -15.63 -9.01 4.75
CA PHE A 181 -15.81 -10.25 5.50
C PHE A 181 -15.93 -11.49 4.62
N ASP A 182 -16.13 -11.33 3.34
CA ASP A 182 -16.21 -12.43 2.38
C ASP A 182 -14.83 -12.78 1.82
N LYS A 183 -13.83 -11.90 2.02
CA LYS A 183 -12.46 -12.04 1.48
C LYS A 183 -12.55 -12.31 -0.03
N THR A 184 -13.31 -11.47 -0.72
CA THR A 184 -13.71 -11.63 -2.13
C THR A 184 -12.52 -11.96 -3.03
N PHE A 185 -11.38 -11.28 -2.81
CA PHE A 185 -10.14 -11.58 -3.53
C PHE A 185 -9.00 -11.84 -2.55
N GLY A 186 -8.25 -12.91 -2.79
CA GLY A 186 -7.10 -13.33 -1.99
C GLY A 186 -5.82 -12.55 -2.32
N GLU A 187 -4.68 -13.23 -2.43
CA GLU A 187 -3.45 -12.64 -2.95
C GLU A 187 -3.49 -12.55 -4.48
N GLY A 188 -2.79 -11.60 -5.07
CA GLY A 188 -2.78 -11.41 -6.51
C GLY A 188 -1.87 -10.27 -6.97
N HIS A 189 -2.11 -9.79 -8.17
CA HIS A 189 -1.30 -8.78 -8.84
C HIS A 189 -1.91 -7.39 -8.75
N PHE A 190 -1.13 -6.36 -9.11
CA PHE A 190 -1.62 -5.03 -9.38
C PHE A 190 -1.88 -4.87 -10.87
N ALA A 191 -2.87 -4.06 -11.22
CA ALA A 191 -3.10 -3.69 -12.61
C ALA A 191 -3.68 -2.28 -12.72
N PHE A 192 -3.50 -1.65 -13.88
CA PHE A 192 -4.17 -0.42 -14.27
C PHE A 192 -5.15 -0.73 -15.39
N GLN A 193 -6.30 -0.08 -15.35
CA GLN A 193 -7.32 -0.20 -16.38
C GLN A 193 -7.21 0.94 -17.40
N GLN A 194 -7.25 0.61 -18.69
CA GLN A 194 -7.71 1.49 -19.75
C GLN A 194 -9.17 1.18 -20.02
N HIS A 195 -10.07 2.10 -19.67
CA HIS A 195 -11.50 1.81 -19.68
C HIS A 195 -12.11 1.91 -21.08
N ASP A 196 -11.87 3.00 -21.80
CA ASP A 196 -12.47 3.28 -23.10
C ASP A 196 -11.62 4.28 -23.92
N PRO A 197 -11.89 4.44 -25.22
CA PRO A 197 -11.10 5.33 -26.09
C PRO A 197 -11.12 6.83 -25.75
N LYS A 198 -12.00 7.28 -24.85
CA LYS A 198 -12.05 8.67 -24.40
C LYS A 198 -11.21 8.90 -23.15
N SER A 199 -10.83 7.82 -22.47
CA SER A 199 -10.03 7.86 -21.27
C SER A 199 -8.54 7.93 -21.61
N THR A 200 -7.81 8.76 -20.89
CA THR A 200 -6.34 8.79 -20.88
C THR A 200 -5.87 8.90 -19.45
N VAL A 201 -5.08 7.93 -19.01
CA VAL A 201 -4.53 7.89 -17.66
C VAL A 201 -3.02 7.95 -17.71
N ASP A 202 -2.43 8.82 -16.88
CA ASP A 202 -0.99 8.88 -16.64
C ASP A 202 -0.68 8.44 -15.21
N ILE A 203 0.34 7.60 -15.03
CA ILE A 203 0.68 6.99 -13.73
C ILE A 203 2.20 7.04 -13.56
N ARG A 204 2.64 7.46 -12.37
CA ARG A 204 4.08 7.47 -12.03
C ARG A 204 4.32 7.18 -10.55
N LYS A 205 5.56 7.00 -10.16
CA LYS A 205 5.97 6.71 -8.76
C LYS A 205 5.18 5.56 -8.17
N VAL A 206 5.12 4.46 -8.91
CA VAL A 206 4.40 3.25 -8.50
C VAL A 206 5.25 2.48 -7.50
N GLU A 207 4.78 2.35 -6.27
CA GLU A 207 5.55 1.76 -5.18
C GLU A 207 4.70 0.82 -4.32
N VAL A 208 5.32 -0.25 -3.85
CA VAL A 208 4.71 -1.20 -2.92
C VAL A 208 5.58 -1.41 -1.69
N MET A 209 4.94 -1.57 -0.55
CA MET A 209 5.55 -2.04 0.69
C MET A 209 4.83 -3.31 1.13
N ARG A 210 5.55 -4.45 1.18
CA ARG A 210 4.99 -5.70 1.71
C ARG A 210 4.85 -5.59 3.23
N LEU A 211 3.70 -5.97 3.75
CA LEU A 211 3.41 -5.94 5.17
C LEU A 211 3.49 -7.35 5.74
N THR A 212 4.14 -7.48 6.90
CA THR A 212 4.19 -8.75 7.63
C THR A 212 2.80 -9.12 8.15
N GLU A 213 2.51 -10.41 8.22
CA GLU A 213 1.31 -10.89 8.91
C GLU A 213 1.43 -10.52 10.40
N LYS A 214 0.40 -9.88 10.95
CA LYS A 214 0.33 -9.68 12.39
C LYS A 214 0.12 -11.06 13.02
N GLU A 215 0.98 -11.44 13.97
CA GLU A 215 0.75 -12.64 14.76
C GLU A 215 -0.65 -12.56 15.39
N THR A 216 -1.48 -13.54 15.09
CA THR A 216 -2.80 -13.64 15.70
C THR A 216 -2.60 -13.91 17.20
N PRO A 217 -3.12 -13.05 18.12
CA PRO A 217 -3.00 -13.33 19.55
C PRO A 217 -3.60 -14.69 19.85
N LYS A 218 -2.79 -15.62 20.34
CA LYS A 218 -3.31 -16.91 20.80
C LYS A 218 -4.32 -16.62 21.91
N ARG A 219 -5.57 -17.01 21.70
CA ARG A 219 -6.59 -16.95 22.76
C ARG A 219 -6.09 -17.79 23.94
N LYS A 220 -5.96 -17.14 25.12
CA LYS A 220 -5.79 -17.84 26.40
C LYS A 220 -7.13 -18.43 26.84
#